data_d7d4df42cb43e27b4e41862a1554911f
#
_entry.id   d7d4df42cb43e27b4e41862a1554911f
#
_cell.length_a   1.000
_cell.length_b   1.000
_cell.length_c   1.000
_cell.angle_alpha   90.00
_cell.angle_beta   90.00
_cell.angle_gamma   90.00
#
_symmetry.space_group_name_H-M   'P 1'
#
loop_
_entity.id
_entity.type
_entity.pdbx_description
1 polymer ?
#
loop_
_entity_poly.entity_id
_entity_poly.type
_entity_poly.pdbx_seq_one_letter_code
_entity_poly.pdbx_strand_id
1 'polypeptide(L)'
;MVLAHEGRSCRMKGKWAAGIPPRNFTWVIKDRLAVSERPGGFSVNHRRVRRTEEIIWLRVQGFGRVISLLPSPHNLAAYQEEGLAWAHYPLERTGDPRPVLAACYRDLDASLAAGLRILVHQDELGDRVMGVIAGYLVWSGRIVGLPQAVALVEHVVGHAMGEPGRELLSELEGMPARDQAR
;
A
#
# COMPACT_ATOMS: atom_id res chain seq x y z
N MET A 1 16.96 -41.22 -16.37
CA MET A 1 18.06 -40.36 -15.88
C MET A 1 17.68 -38.94 -16.20
N VAL A 2 17.02 -38.27 -15.24
CA VAL A 2 16.47 -36.90 -15.41
C VAL A 2 17.44 -35.97 -14.70
N LEU A 3 18.09 -35.08 -15.47
CA LEU A 3 18.99 -34.08 -14.96
C LEU A 3 18.15 -32.93 -14.38
N ALA A 4 18.18 -32.78 -13.06
CA ALA A 4 17.65 -31.62 -12.38
C ALA A 4 18.51 -30.37 -12.71
N HIS A 5 17.91 -29.37 -13.34
CA HIS A 5 18.51 -28.05 -13.50
C HIS A 5 18.37 -27.29 -12.16
N GLU A 6 19.43 -27.31 -11.38
CA GLU A 6 19.57 -26.39 -10.24
C GLU A 6 19.79 -24.98 -10.77
N GLY A 7 18.72 -24.15 -10.73
CA GLY A 7 18.80 -22.73 -10.95
C GLY A 7 19.64 -22.07 -9.86
N ARG A 8 20.89 -21.73 -10.18
CA ARG A 8 21.76 -20.93 -9.31
C ARG A 8 21.15 -19.56 -9.11
N SER A 9 20.52 -19.33 -7.96
CA SER A 9 20.20 -18.01 -7.45
C SER A 9 21.51 -17.22 -7.31
N CYS A 10 21.74 -16.28 -8.21
CA CYS A 10 22.86 -15.36 -8.13
C CYS A 10 22.63 -14.41 -6.94
N ARG A 11 23.15 -14.79 -5.77
CA ARG A 11 23.09 -14.00 -4.54
C ARG A 11 24.08 -12.84 -4.69
N MET A 12 23.62 -11.69 -5.18
CA MET A 12 24.40 -10.45 -5.18
C MET A 12 24.75 -10.08 -3.74
N LYS A 13 26.03 -10.25 -3.37
CA LYS A 13 26.59 -9.80 -2.09
C LYS A 13 27.09 -8.37 -2.27
N GLY A 14 26.44 -7.40 -1.59
CA GLY A 14 26.89 -6.01 -1.58
C GLY A 14 25.81 -5.05 -1.07
N LYS A 15 26.19 -3.80 -0.86
CA LYS A 15 25.32 -2.71 -0.41
C LYS A 15 24.06 -2.51 -1.30
N TRP A 16 24.12 -2.94 -2.56
CA TRP A 16 23.07 -2.91 -3.56
C TRP A 16 22.08 -4.09 -3.47
N ALA A 17 22.43 -5.16 -2.75
CA ALA A 17 21.56 -6.32 -2.58
C ALA A 17 20.38 -6.05 -1.64
N ALA A 18 20.38 -4.94 -0.91
CA ALA A 18 19.32 -4.55 0.02
C ALA A 18 18.22 -3.69 -0.65
N GLY A 19 18.47 -3.21 -1.89
CA GLY A 19 17.57 -2.27 -2.57
C GLY A 19 17.57 -0.88 -1.92
N ILE A 20 16.63 -0.03 -2.34
CA ILE A 20 16.41 1.31 -1.80
C ILE A 20 14.96 1.47 -1.37
N PRO A 21 14.63 2.24 -0.32
CA PRO A 21 13.26 2.47 0.07
C PRO A 21 12.47 3.20 -1.02
N PRO A 22 11.18 2.91 -1.18
CA PRO A 22 10.29 3.70 -2.03
C PRO A 22 10.30 5.18 -1.60
N ARG A 23 10.04 6.06 -2.56
CA ARG A 23 9.97 7.49 -2.26
C ARG A 23 8.82 7.79 -1.29
N ASN A 24 9.04 8.73 -0.36
CA ASN A 24 8.08 9.13 0.67
C ASN A 24 7.56 7.95 1.52
N PHE A 25 8.41 6.92 1.70
CA PHE A 25 8.06 5.80 2.57
C PHE A 25 7.91 6.25 4.02
N THR A 26 6.77 5.91 4.64
CA THR A 26 6.53 6.17 6.06
C THR A 26 5.64 5.10 6.69
N TRP A 27 5.83 4.87 8.00
CA TRP A 27 5.02 3.94 8.78
C TRP A 27 3.79 4.64 9.36
N VAL A 28 2.61 4.11 9.06
CA VAL A 28 1.35 4.49 9.72
C VAL A 28 1.18 3.70 11.03
N ILE A 29 1.42 2.40 10.94
CA ILE A 29 1.53 1.52 12.11
C ILE A 29 2.93 0.90 12.05
N LYS A 30 3.78 1.26 13.03
CA LYS A 30 5.17 0.83 13.03
C LYS A 30 5.31 -0.67 12.81
N ASP A 31 6.17 -1.07 11.88
CA ASP A 31 6.47 -2.45 11.49
C ASP A 31 5.28 -3.27 10.99
N ARG A 32 4.13 -2.64 10.67
CA ARG A 32 2.91 -3.33 10.25
C ARG A 32 2.27 -2.74 9.00
N LEU A 33 2.01 -1.44 8.99
CA LEU A 33 1.35 -0.74 7.88
C LEU A 33 2.16 0.48 7.48
N ALA A 34 2.63 0.49 6.26
CA ALA A 34 3.35 1.61 5.67
C ALA A 34 2.62 2.15 4.44
N VAL A 35 2.94 3.39 4.09
CA VAL A 35 2.52 4.04 2.85
C VAL A 35 3.72 4.60 2.11
N SER A 36 3.62 4.73 0.79
CA SER A 36 4.64 5.35 -0.05
C SER A 36 4.08 5.84 -1.37
N GLU A 37 4.90 6.54 -2.15
CA GLU A 37 4.69 6.66 -3.58
C GLU A 37 4.83 5.30 -4.27
N ARG A 38 4.32 5.21 -5.50
CA ARG A 38 4.47 4.03 -6.34
C ARG A 38 5.94 3.66 -6.53
N PRO A 39 6.36 2.41 -6.23
CA PRO A 39 7.69 1.93 -6.55
C PRO A 39 8.06 2.14 -8.02
N GLY A 40 9.24 2.74 -8.24
CA GLY A 40 9.73 3.15 -9.56
C GLY A 40 9.29 4.53 -10.01
N GLY A 41 8.41 5.22 -9.25
CA GLY A 41 7.84 6.50 -9.64
C GLY A 41 6.74 6.38 -10.70
N PHE A 42 6.27 7.50 -11.24
CA PHE A 42 5.18 7.54 -12.23
C PHE A 42 5.50 8.54 -13.34
N SER A 43 4.75 8.45 -14.46
CA SER A 43 4.91 9.32 -15.63
C SER A 43 6.37 9.34 -16.13
N VAL A 44 6.90 10.51 -16.46
CA VAL A 44 8.28 10.71 -16.94
C VAL A 44 9.35 10.34 -15.91
N ASN A 45 8.99 10.26 -14.64
CA ASN A 45 9.87 9.87 -13.55
C ASN A 45 9.93 8.35 -13.32
N HIS A 46 9.10 7.58 -14.02
CA HIS A 46 9.09 6.12 -13.89
C HIS A 46 10.39 5.51 -14.40
N ARG A 47 11.02 4.67 -13.57
CA ARG A 47 12.28 3.98 -13.89
C ARG A 47 12.18 2.51 -13.51
N ARG A 48 12.33 1.63 -14.52
CA ARG A 48 12.25 0.17 -14.32
C ARG A 48 13.27 -0.34 -13.30
N VAL A 49 14.53 0.07 -13.43
CA VAL A 49 15.60 -0.35 -12.50
C VAL A 49 15.26 0.08 -11.08
N ARG A 50 14.86 1.33 -10.89
CA ARG A 50 14.46 1.84 -9.58
C ARG A 50 13.28 1.07 -9.00
N ARG A 51 12.27 0.73 -9.79
CA ARG A 51 11.13 -0.09 -9.35
C ARG A 51 11.59 -1.43 -8.82
N THR A 52 12.47 -2.13 -9.54
CA THR A 52 13.02 -3.42 -9.10
C THR A 52 13.80 -3.26 -7.79
N GLU A 53 14.63 -2.25 -7.64
CA GLU A 53 15.40 -1.99 -6.41
C GLU A 53 14.48 -1.68 -5.22
N GLU A 54 13.42 -0.89 -5.41
CA GLU A 54 12.46 -0.55 -4.38
C GLU A 54 11.62 -1.79 -3.96
N ILE A 55 11.23 -2.65 -4.91
CA ILE A 55 10.53 -3.91 -4.61
C ILE A 55 11.45 -4.90 -3.87
N ILE A 56 12.71 -5.01 -4.27
CA ILE A 56 13.70 -5.83 -3.56
C ILE A 56 13.84 -5.33 -2.12
N TRP A 57 13.91 -4.02 -1.91
CA TRP A 57 13.97 -3.45 -0.57
C TRP A 57 12.76 -3.86 0.28
N LEU A 58 11.54 -3.74 -0.24
CA LEU A 58 10.31 -4.16 0.44
C LEU A 58 10.41 -5.63 0.87
N ARG A 59 10.84 -6.50 -0.02
CA ARG A 59 11.02 -7.93 0.27
C ARG A 59 12.06 -8.16 1.38
N VAL A 60 13.20 -7.48 1.31
CA VAL A 60 14.28 -7.58 2.31
C VAL A 60 13.82 -7.07 3.67
N GLN A 61 12.98 -6.02 3.70
CA GLN A 61 12.35 -5.53 4.92
C GLN A 61 11.22 -6.42 5.46
N GLY A 62 10.92 -7.54 4.79
CA GLY A 62 9.92 -8.50 5.23
C GLY A 62 8.48 -8.08 4.99
N PHE A 63 8.24 -7.21 4.00
CA PHE A 63 6.86 -6.95 3.56
C PHE A 63 6.27 -8.22 2.95
N GLY A 64 5.09 -8.61 3.41
CA GLY A 64 4.36 -9.77 2.94
C GLY A 64 3.27 -9.45 1.92
N ARG A 65 2.87 -8.17 1.81
CA ARG A 65 1.80 -7.74 0.92
C ARG A 65 1.96 -6.30 0.47
N VAL A 66 1.63 -6.04 -0.79
CA VAL A 66 1.47 -4.69 -1.36
C VAL A 66 0.03 -4.50 -1.78
N ILE A 67 -0.56 -3.38 -1.40
CA ILE A 67 -1.89 -2.94 -1.83
C ILE A 67 -1.72 -1.73 -2.72
N SER A 68 -2.14 -1.86 -3.96
CA SER A 68 -2.09 -0.80 -4.95
C SER A 68 -3.46 -0.15 -5.12
N LEU A 69 -3.51 1.16 -4.97
CA LEU A 69 -4.69 2.00 -5.19
C LEU A 69 -4.68 2.69 -6.57
N LEU A 70 -3.78 2.26 -7.46
CA LEU A 70 -3.66 2.83 -8.80
C LEU A 70 -4.98 2.65 -9.58
N PRO A 71 -5.39 3.61 -10.41
CA PRO A 71 -6.55 3.43 -11.29
C PRO A 71 -6.36 2.28 -12.30
N SER A 72 -5.13 1.96 -12.65
CA SER A 72 -4.76 0.94 -13.62
C SER A 72 -3.78 -0.09 -13.04
N PRO A 73 -3.88 -1.40 -13.40
CA PRO A 73 -2.99 -2.44 -12.92
C PRO A 73 -1.58 -2.40 -13.54
N HIS A 74 -1.22 -1.30 -14.19
CA HIS A 74 0.03 -1.17 -14.93
C HIS A 74 1.27 -1.43 -14.03
N ASN A 75 2.14 -2.35 -14.46
CA ASN A 75 3.37 -2.79 -13.78
C ASN A 75 3.17 -3.52 -12.42
N LEU A 76 1.97 -3.90 -12.03
CA LEU A 76 1.76 -4.61 -10.76
C LEU A 76 2.35 -6.04 -10.79
N ALA A 77 2.44 -6.67 -11.98
CA ALA A 77 3.10 -7.96 -12.15
C ALA A 77 4.55 -7.96 -11.65
N ALA A 78 5.23 -6.81 -11.62
CA ALA A 78 6.59 -6.70 -11.11
C ALA A 78 6.72 -7.11 -9.63
N TYR A 79 5.67 -6.98 -8.83
CA TYR A 79 5.67 -7.47 -7.45
C TYR A 79 5.76 -9.00 -7.41
N GLN A 80 4.98 -9.67 -8.25
CA GLN A 80 4.98 -11.14 -8.34
C GLN A 80 6.31 -11.67 -8.89
N GLU A 81 6.89 -11.01 -9.89
CA GLU A 81 8.21 -11.34 -10.45
C GLU A 81 9.30 -11.33 -9.36
N GLU A 82 9.19 -10.44 -8.38
CA GLU A 82 10.10 -10.34 -7.23
C GLU A 82 9.64 -11.15 -6.00
N GLY A 83 8.60 -11.98 -6.14
CA GLY A 83 8.09 -12.87 -5.09
C GLY A 83 7.34 -12.14 -3.96
N LEU A 84 6.75 -10.98 -4.24
CA LEU A 84 5.96 -10.19 -3.30
C LEU A 84 4.47 -10.26 -3.64
N ALA A 85 3.65 -10.73 -2.69
CA ALA A 85 2.20 -10.77 -2.89
C ALA A 85 1.62 -9.37 -3.01
N TRP A 86 0.64 -9.20 -3.90
CA TRP A 86 -0.02 -7.91 -4.13
C TRP A 86 -1.52 -8.05 -4.33
N ALA A 87 -2.23 -6.95 -4.11
CA ALA A 87 -3.64 -6.78 -4.45
C ALA A 87 -3.86 -5.41 -5.10
N HIS A 88 -4.91 -5.30 -5.90
CA HIS A 88 -5.26 -4.09 -6.63
C HIS A 88 -6.69 -3.67 -6.30
N TYR A 89 -6.81 -2.48 -5.75
CA TYR A 89 -8.08 -1.83 -5.43
C TYR A 89 -8.13 -0.50 -6.17
N PRO A 90 -8.56 -0.47 -7.44
CA PRO A 90 -8.50 0.73 -8.27
C PRO A 90 -9.37 1.83 -7.69
N LEU A 91 -8.72 2.89 -7.24
CA LEU A 91 -9.42 4.05 -6.69
C LEU A 91 -9.57 5.10 -7.79
N GLU A 92 -10.65 5.00 -8.55
CA GLU A 92 -10.97 5.92 -9.63
C GLU A 92 -11.37 7.30 -9.10
N ARG A 93 -11.32 8.31 -9.98
CA ARG A 93 -11.71 9.69 -9.64
C ARG A 93 -13.21 9.89 -9.63
N THR A 94 -13.95 9.01 -10.31
CA THR A 94 -15.40 9.09 -10.50
C THR A 94 -16.03 7.75 -10.15
N GLY A 95 -17.29 7.77 -9.76
CA GLY A 95 -18.03 6.58 -9.34
C GLY A 95 -18.09 6.42 -7.83
N ASP A 96 -18.77 5.36 -7.39
CA ASP A 96 -18.90 5.03 -5.96
C ASP A 96 -17.65 4.30 -5.45
N PRO A 97 -16.84 4.89 -4.55
CA PRO A 97 -15.64 4.26 -4.04
C PRO A 97 -15.92 3.21 -2.95
N ARG A 98 -17.12 3.19 -2.36
CA ARG A 98 -17.44 2.35 -1.19
C ARG A 98 -17.19 0.85 -1.40
N PRO A 99 -17.57 0.22 -2.52
CA PRO A 99 -17.28 -1.20 -2.73
C PRO A 99 -15.77 -1.51 -2.73
N VAL A 100 -14.98 -0.64 -3.36
CA VAL A 100 -13.52 -0.76 -3.45
C VAL A 100 -12.88 -0.53 -2.08
N LEU A 101 -13.32 0.50 -1.35
CA LEU A 101 -12.85 0.78 0.00
C LEU A 101 -13.17 -0.38 0.95
N ALA A 102 -14.39 -0.91 0.91
CA ALA A 102 -14.79 -2.03 1.75
C ALA A 102 -13.96 -3.29 1.49
N ALA A 103 -13.68 -3.60 0.22
CA ALA A 103 -12.81 -4.73 -0.15
C ALA A 103 -11.36 -4.49 0.30
N CYS A 104 -10.82 -3.30 0.09
CA CYS A 104 -9.49 -2.91 0.52
C CYS A 104 -9.34 -2.98 2.05
N TYR A 105 -10.32 -2.50 2.81
CA TYR A 105 -10.28 -2.50 4.28
C TYR A 105 -10.35 -3.92 4.85
N ARG A 106 -11.14 -4.80 4.27
CA ARG A 106 -11.16 -6.22 4.65
C ARG A 106 -9.81 -6.90 4.41
N ASP A 107 -9.19 -6.66 3.27
CA ASP A 107 -7.86 -7.21 2.97
C ASP A 107 -6.79 -6.66 3.92
N LEU A 108 -6.79 -5.35 4.17
CA LEU A 108 -5.90 -4.72 5.16
C LEU A 108 -6.07 -5.38 6.53
N ASP A 109 -7.31 -5.52 7.00
CA ASP A 109 -7.60 -6.07 8.31
C ASP A 109 -7.17 -7.55 8.42
N ALA A 110 -7.51 -8.37 7.44
CA ALA A 110 -7.12 -9.77 7.38
C ALA A 110 -5.59 -9.93 7.30
N SER A 111 -4.93 -9.15 6.47
CA SER A 111 -3.46 -9.18 6.32
C SER A 111 -2.74 -8.74 7.59
N LEU A 112 -3.23 -7.70 8.27
CA LEU A 112 -2.69 -7.26 9.57
C LEU A 112 -2.95 -8.30 10.67
N ALA A 113 -4.12 -8.94 10.69
CA ALA A 113 -4.43 -10.02 11.63
C ALA A 113 -3.51 -11.24 11.43
N ALA A 114 -3.18 -11.55 10.16
CA ALA A 114 -2.21 -12.60 9.82
C ALA A 114 -0.74 -12.24 10.13
N GLY A 115 -0.47 -11.07 10.69
CA GLY A 115 0.88 -10.67 11.06
C GLY A 115 1.73 -10.07 9.95
N LEU A 116 1.17 -9.84 8.76
CA LEU A 116 1.93 -9.32 7.63
C LEU A 116 2.33 -7.86 7.81
N ARG A 117 3.47 -7.48 7.22
CA ARG A 117 3.83 -6.10 6.92
C ARG A 117 3.24 -5.73 5.58
N ILE A 118 2.54 -4.61 5.51
CA ILE A 118 1.77 -4.19 4.34
C ILE A 118 2.25 -2.83 3.88
N LEU A 119 2.45 -2.68 2.58
CA LEU A 119 2.61 -1.39 1.92
C LEU A 119 1.34 -1.04 1.17
N VAL A 120 0.82 0.17 1.37
CA VAL A 120 -0.23 0.77 0.55
C VAL A 120 0.38 1.90 -0.28
N HIS A 121 0.09 1.93 -1.57
CA HIS A 121 0.60 2.98 -2.45
C HIS A 121 -0.39 3.41 -3.52
N GLN A 122 -0.18 4.63 -4.02
CA GLN A 122 -0.74 5.18 -5.24
C GLN A 122 0.41 5.80 -6.06
N ASP A 123 0.12 6.52 -7.15
CA ASP A 123 1.17 7.21 -7.92
C ASP A 123 1.97 8.16 -7.02
N GLU A 124 1.27 8.95 -6.22
CA GLU A 124 1.83 9.87 -5.23
C GLU A 124 1.31 9.52 -3.82
N LEU A 125 2.09 9.85 -2.81
CA LEU A 125 1.62 9.82 -1.42
C LEU A 125 0.84 11.12 -1.14
N GLY A 126 -0.37 11.19 -1.68
CA GLY A 126 -1.24 12.36 -1.61
C GLY A 126 -2.54 12.10 -0.84
N ASP A 127 -3.45 13.05 -0.94
CA ASP A 127 -4.70 13.13 -0.18
C ASP A 127 -5.54 11.84 -0.23
N ARG A 128 -5.62 11.19 -1.41
CA ARG A 128 -6.44 9.99 -1.56
C ARG A 128 -5.89 8.80 -0.75
N VAL A 129 -4.57 8.61 -0.73
CA VAL A 129 -3.95 7.60 0.15
C VAL A 129 -4.21 7.94 1.60
N MET A 130 -4.06 9.21 1.97
CA MET A 130 -4.34 9.69 3.32
C MET A 130 -5.78 9.42 3.74
N GLY A 131 -6.76 9.72 2.87
CA GLY A 131 -8.18 9.44 3.08
C GLY A 131 -8.47 7.95 3.27
N VAL A 132 -7.92 7.09 2.40
CA VAL A 132 -8.06 5.63 2.53
C VAL A 132 -7.51 5.13 3.88
N ILE A 133 -6.34 5.59 4.27
CA ILE A 133 -5.69 5.15 5.52
C ILE A 133 -6.43 5.67 6.75
N ALA A 134 -6.79 6.96 6.79
CA ALA A 134 -7.58 7.52 7.90
C ALA A 134 -8.94 6.80 8.03
N GLY A 135 -9.60 6.56 6.90
CA GLY A 135 -10.84 5.79 6.84
C GLY A 135 -10.68 4.37 7.36
N TYR A 136 -9.63 3.66 6.96
CA TYR A 136 -9.34 2.33 7.47
C TYR A 136 -9.14 2.31 9.00
N LEU A 137 -8.40 3.28 9.53
CA LEU A 137 -8.12 3.36 10.98
C LEU A 137 -9.41 3.52 11.80
N VAL A 138 -10.37 4.31 11.29
CA VAL A 138 -11.69 4.46 11.92
C VAL A 138 -12.55 3.22 11.71
N TRP A 139 -12.69 2.74 10.48
CA TRP A 139 -13.51 1.58 10.14
C TRP A 139 -13.08 0.32 10.91
N SER A 140 -11.78 0.12 11.11
CA SER A 140 -11.23 -1.00 11.86
C SER A 140 -11.33 -0.84 13.39
N GLY A 141 -11.78 0.31 13.89
CA GLY A 141 -11.85 0.61 15.31
C GLY A 141 -10.49 0.85 15.97
N ARG A 142 -9.42 1.05 15.18
CA ARG A 142 -8.07 1.33 15.70
C ARG A 142 -7.95 2.74 16.24
N ILE A 143 -8.72 3.66 15.67
CA ILE A 143 -8.84 5.06 16.16
C ILE A 143 -10.32 5.38 16.27
N VAL A 144 -10.68 6.04 17.36
CA VAL A 144 -12.05 6.52 17.58
C VAL A 144 -12.17 7.94 17.04
N GLY A 145 -12.98 8.09 15.97
CA GLY A 145 -13.31 9.39 15.39
C GLY A 145 -12.39 9.83 14.25
N LEU A 146 -13.01 10.44 13.25
CA LEU A 146 -12.34 10.95 12.04
C LEU A 146 -11.30 12.03 12.32
N PRO A 147 -11.53 13.04 13.21
CA PRO A 147 -10.55 14.09 13.44
C PRO A 147 -9.20 13.55 13.93
N GLN A 148 -9.22 12.55 14.83
CA GLN A 148 -8.01 11.93 15.37
C GLN A 148 -7.28 11.12 14.30
N ALA A 149 -8.01 10.39 13.45
CA ALA A 149 -7.43 9.62 12.37
C ALA A 149 -6.79 10.52 11.31
N VAL A 150 -7.46 11.62 10.95
CA VAL A 150 -6.93 12.65 10.03
C VAL A 150 -5.65 13.26 10.60
N ALA A 151 -5.69 13.74 11.85
CA ALA A 151 -4.53 14.37 12.48
C ALA A 151 -3.32 13.40 12.55
N LEU A 152 -3.55 12.11 12.84
CA LEU A 152 -2.48 11.12 12.83
C LEU A 152 -1.86 10.98 11.43
N VAL A 153 -2.70 10.83 10.40
CA VAL A 153 -2.21 10.61 9.04
C VAL A 153 -1.50 11.85 8.50
N GLU A 154 -2.02 13.05 8.76
CA GLU A 154 -1.36 14.32 8.43
C GLU A 154 0.01 14.45 9.11
N HIS A 155 0.11 14.07 10.37
CA HIS A 155 1.38 14.07 11.10
C HIS A 155 2.39 13.09 10.49
N VAL A 156 1.94 11.87 10.15
CA VAL A 156 2.79 10.80 9.60
C VAL A 156 3.26 11.12 8.18
N VAL A 157 2.39 11.69 7.35
CA VAL A 157 2.69 12.03 5.96
C VAL A 157 3.41 13.37 5.83
N GLY A 158 3.21 14.27 6.80
CA GLY A 158 3.91 15.55 6.89
C GLY A 158 3.24 16.71 6.15
N HIS A 159 1.98 16.55 5.73
CA HIS A 159 1.18 17.66 5.17
C HIS A 159 -0.31 17.50 5.49
N ALA A 160 -1.06 18.59 5.38
CA ALA A 160 -2.51 18.60 5.60
C ALA A 160 -3.23 17.84 4.49
N MET A 161 -4.32 17.14 4.85
CA MET A 161 -5.18 16.41 3.91
C MET A 161 -6.11 17.40 3.19
N GLY A 162 -6.04 17.39 1.87
CA GLY A 162 -6.92 18.16 1.00
C GLY A 162 -8.29 17.53 0.78
N GLU A 163 -9.09 18.20 -0.05
CA GLU A 163 -10.46 17.81 -0.38
C GLU A 163 -10.60 16.37 -0.89
N PRO A 164 -9.76 15.86 -1.83
CA PRO A 164 -9.89 14.50 -2.34
C PRO A 164 -9.80 13.39 -1.28
N GLY A 165 -9.04 13.63 -0.22
CA GLY A 165 -8.97 12.72 0.93
C GLY A 165 -10.19 12.81 1.83
N ARG A 166 -10.67 14.02 2.06
CA ARG A 166 -11.86 14.30 2.90
C ARG A 166 -13.15 13.78 2.26
N GLU A 167 -13.28 13.86 0.93
CA GLU A 167 -14.38 13.26 0.18
C GLU A 167 -14.46 11.74 0.42
N LEU A 168 -13.33 11.02 0.39
CA LEU A 168 -13.30 9.60 0.69
C LEU A 168 -13.73 9.27 2.12
N LEU A 169 -13.45 10.17 3.07
CA LEU A 169 -13.88 9.99 4.46
C LEU A 169 -15.39 10.18 4.64
N SER A 170 -16.04 11.02 3.84
CA SER A 170 -17.50 11.19 3.88
C SER A 170 -18.23 9.92 3.44
N GLU A 171 -17.62 9.07 2.62
CA GLU A 171 -18.22 7.82 2.16
C GLU A 171 -18.28 6.73 3.25
N LEU A 172 -17.54 6.91 4.37
CA LEU A 172 -17.55 5.91 5.46
C LEU A 172 -18.93 5.74 6.11
N GLU A 173 -19.76 6.79 6.15
CA GLU A 173 -21.09 6.73 6.74
C GLU A 173 -22.00 5.72 6.05
N GLY A 174 -21.79 5.45 4.76
CA GLY A 174 -22.56 4.47 3.97
C GLY A 174 -21.90 3.08 3.90
N MET A 175 -20.77 2.87 4.54
CA MET A 175 -20.05 1.61 4.47
C MET A 175 -20.54 0.59 5.52
N PRO A 176 -20.55 -0.72 5.20
CA PRO A 176 -20.86 -1.75 6.18
C PRO A 176 -19.83 -1.72 7.32
N ALA A 177 -20.32 -1.83 8.54
CA ALA A 177 -19.44 -1.94 9.71
C ALA A 177 -18.56 -3.18 9.61
N ARG A 178 -17.38 -3.13 10.25
CA ARG A 178 -16.38 -4.22 10.25
C ARG A 178 -17.00 -5.59 10.57
N ASP A 179 -17.88 -5.65 11.56
CA ASP A 179 -18.49 -6.91 12.03
C ASP A 179 -19.54 -7.49 11.06
N GLN A 180 -20.10 -6.66 10.16
CA GLN A 180 -21.05 -7.08 9.12
C GLN A 180 -20.32 -7.49 7.82
N ALA A 181 -19.04 -7.30 7.74
CA ALA A 181 -18.21 -7.53 6.56
C ALA A 181 -17.43 -8.87 6.58
N ARG A 182 -17.71 -9.72 7.58
CA ARG A 182 -17.12 -11.08 7.71
C ARG A 182 -17.88 -12.13 6.92
#